data_ad391dfe90a60c458c50a1c8dbfbe6f4
#
_entry.id   ad391dfe90a60c458c50a1c8dbfbe6f4
#
_cell.length_a   1.000
_cell.length_b   1.000
_cell.length_c   1.000
_cell.angle_alpha   90.00
_cell.angle_beta   90.00
_cell.angle_gamma   90.00
#
_symmetry.space_group_name_H-M   'P 1'
#
loop_
_entity.id
_entity.type
_entity.pdbx_description
1 polymer ?
#
loop_
_entity_poly.entity_id
_entity_poly.type
_entity_poly.pdbx_seq_one_letter_code
_entity_poly.pdbx_strand_id
1 'polypeptide(L)'
;MTSYTVVIPTTNYLVGISNITIENPLVSSVICENNNLEALPISNRYHSFVKSPTGIIEKLTGHSSFRVDLTKKIDQGDSWQLPMAIAHVLLNKNILTFSSKENLIHDEKTNIIWTTGKITSNLKIQPISYLEQKFQNSIEFFKSSLKKNLLVNIVLSSENEVEFKNIISKNSFMTNAINK
;
A
#
# COMPACT_ATOMS: atom_id res chain seq x y z
N MET A 1 -18.79 1.18 11.17
CA MET A 1 -17.99 2.10 10.34
C MET A 1 -17.11 1.25 9.45
N THR A 2 -17.04 1.51 8.15
CA THR A 2 -16.22 0.72 7.23
C THR A 2 -14.75 1.08 7.44
N SER A 3 -13.88 0.10 7.68
CA SER A 3 -12.44 0.26 7.82
C SER A 3 -11.70 -0.37 6.64
N TYR A 4 -10.46 0.03 6.43
CA TYR A 4 -9.63 -0.41 5.30
C TYR A 4 -8.22 -0.78 5.76
N THR A 5 -7.71 -1.89 5.23
CA THR A 5 -6.29 -2.26 5.35
C THR A 5 -5.61 -2.12 3.99
N VAL A 6 -4.46 -1.48 3.95
CA VAL A 6 -3.67 -1.31 2.73
C VAL A 6 -2.58 -2.39 2.67
N VAL A 7 -2.55 -3.12 1.57
CA VAL A 7 -1.56 -4.17 1.28
C VAL A 7 -0.71 -3.76 0.09
N ILE A 8 0.59 -3.78 0.27
CA ILE A 8 1.61 -3.33 -0.69
C ILE A 8 2.28 -4.57 -1.30
N PRO A 9 2.01 -4.91 -2.56
CA PRO A 9 2.72 -5.99 -3.22
C PRO A 9 4.12 -5.55 -3.66
N THR A 10 5.10 -6.38 -3.34
CA THR A 10 6.46 -6.30 -3.86
C THR A 10 6.73 -7.46 -4.83
N THR A 11 7.89 -7.47 -5.46
CA THR A 11 8.32 -8.58 -6.31
C THR A 11 8.69 -9.85 -5.53
N ASN A 12 8.73 -9.78 -4.20
CA ASN A 12 9.14 -10.91 -3.35
C ASN A 12 8.05 -11.34 -2.37
N TYR A 13 7.25 -10.40 -1.84
CA TYR A 13 6.26 -10.67 -0.79
C TYR A 13 5.25 -9.53 -0.68
N LEU A 14 4.24 -9.73 0.14
CA LEU A 14 3.30 -8.69 0.55
C LEU A 14 3.79 -7.98 1.80
N VAL A 15 3.55 -6.68 1.85
CA VAL A 15 3.88 -5.81 2.98
C VAL A 15 2.60 -5.15 3.48
N GLY A 16 2.39 -5.19 4.77
CA GLY A 16 1.36 -4.42 5.47
C GLY A 16 1.95 -3.19 6.15
N ILE A 17 1.10 -2.26 6.50
CA ILE A 17 1.44 -1.10 7.32
C ILE A 17 1.04 -1.43 8.75
N SER A 18 2.02 -1.52 9.66
CA SER A 18 1.77 -1.88 11.05
C SER A 18 1.53 -0.68 11.96
N ASN A 19 2.00 0.50 11.56
CA ASN A 19 1.70 1.75 12.25
C ASN A 19 2.01 2.96 11.36
N ILE A 20 1.30 4.07 11.60
CA ILE A 20 1.66 5.40 11.10
C ILE A 20 1.45 6.40 12.25
N THR A 21 2.51 7.08 12.64
CA THR A 21 2.48 8.13 13.66
C THR A 21 2.75 9.48 13.01
N ILE A 22 1.93 10.47 13.34
CA ILE A 22 2.19 11.87 12.97
C ILE A 22 3.28 12.39 13.91
N GLU A 23 4.34 12.92 13.33
CA GLU A 23 5.51 13.40 14.06
C GLU A 23 5.58 14.94 14.10
N ASN A 24 6.49 15.46 14.92
CA ASN A 24 6.78 16.89 14.94
C ASN A 24 7.26 17.35 13.54
N PRO A 25 6.72 18.44 12.97
CA PRO A 25 7.09 18.95 11.64
C PRO A 25 8.59 19.25 11.44
N LEU A 26 9.34 19.39 12.51
CA LEU A 26 10.79 19.61 12.47
C LEU A 26 11.62 18.32 12.30
N VAL A 27 10.98 17.15 12.45
CA VAL A 27 11.63 15.85 12.31
C VAL A 27 11.45 15.31 10.91
N SER A 28 12.47 14.66 10.36
CA SER A 28 12.36 13.99 9.05
C SER A 28 11.46 12.78 9.14
N SER A 29 10.60 12.62 8.14
CA SER A 29 9.77 11.41 8.02
C SER A 29 10.63 10.18 7.76
N VAL A 30 10.28 9.06 8.40
CA VAL A 30 11.03 7.80 8.30
C VAL A 30 10.11 6.62 8.06
N ILE A 31 10.67 5.57 7.45
CA ILE A 31 10.04 4.24 7.37
C ILE A 31 10.94 3.25 8.10
N CYS A 32 10.36 2.46 8.98
CA CYS A 32 11.02 1.41 9.74
C CYS A 32 10.35 0.06 9.49
N GLU A 33 10.99 -1.02 9.91
CA GLU A 33 10.41 -2.37 9.88
C GLU A 33 10.07 -2.84 11.29
N ASN A 34 8.83 -3.30 11.50
CA ASN A 34 8.40 -3.97 12.75
C ASN A 34 8.75 -3.22 14.04
N ASN A 35 8.49 -1.93 14.10
CA ASN A 35 8.85 -1.07 15.25
C ASN A 35 10.36 -1.03 15.56
N ASN A 36 11.21 -1.42 14.61
CA ASN A 36 12.65 -1.27 14.76
C ASN A 36 13.04 0.22 14.86
N LEU A 37 14.17 0.51 15.48
CA LEU A 37 14.70 1.88 15.57
C LEU A 37 15.49 2.28 14.33
N GLU A 38 15.80 1.32 13.45
CA GLU A 38 16.58 1.56 12.24
C GLU A 38 15.69 2.00 11.08
N ALA A 39 16.00 3.14 10.49
CA ALA A 39 15.31 3.65 9.31
C ALA A 39 15.68 2.84 8.06
N LEU A 40 14.68 2.44 7.28
CA LEU A 40 14.91 1.76 6.00
C LEU A 40 15.54 2.70 4.96
N PRO A 41 16.32 2.16 3.99
CA PRO A 41 16.99 2.95 2.96
C PRO A 41 16.08 3.87 2.14
N ILE A 42 14.80 3.54 2.02
CA ILE A 42 13.82 4.37 1.29
C ILE A 42 13.37 5.61 2.06
N SER A 43 13.76 5.79 3.33
CA SER A 43 13.27 6.86 4.21
C SER A 43 13.52 8.26 3.65
N ASN A 44 14.66 8.51 3.02
CA ASN A 44 14.95 9.82 2.40
C ASN A 44 13.99 10.13 1.24
N ARG A 45 13.65 9.12 0.41
CA ARG A 45 12.68 9.28 -0.68
C ARG A 45 11.27 9.43 -0.12
N TYR A 46 10.95 8.72 0.96
CA TYR A 46 9.68 8.87 1.64
C TYR A 46 9.53 10.27 2.25
N HIS A 47 10.57 10.81 2.91
CA HIS A 47 10.54 12.18 3.42
C HIS A 47 10.26 13.21 2.30
N SER A 48 10.94 13.08 1.16
CA SER A 48 10.68 13.93 -0.02
C SER A 48 9.29 13.74 -0.60
N PHE A 49 8.70 12.55 -0.48
CA PHE A 49 7.33 12.26 -0.90
C PHE A 49 6.29 12.82 0.07
N VAL A 50 6.64 13.00 1.34
CA VAL A 50 5.78 13.60 2.36
C VAL A 50 5.78 15.12 2.27
N LYS A 51 6.95 15.76 2.37
CA LYS A 51 7.11 17.19 2.69
C LYS A 51 7.08 18.10 1.46
N SER A 52 6.34 19.21 1.56
CA SER A 52 6.36 20.31 0.58
C SER A 52 7.79 20.89 0.43
N PRO A 53 8.12 21.44 -0.77
CA PRO A 53 7.23 21.72 -1.91
C PRO A 53 7.02 20.54 -2.87
N THR A 54 7.85 19.48 -2.79
CA THR A 54 7.79 18.33 -3.70
C THR A 54 6.82 17.24 -3.24
N GLY A 55 6.58 17.17 -1.93
CA GLY A 55 5.80 16.12 -1.29
C GLY A 55 4.30 16.20 -1.58
N ILE A 56 3.70 15.02 -1.60
CA ILE A 56 2.27 14.82 -1.89
C ILE A 56 1.49 14.64 -0.59
N ILE A 57 2.03 13.93 0.40
CA ILE A 57 1.31 13.55 1.62
C ILE A 57 0.89 14.78 2.41
N GLU A 58 1.77 15.76 2.57
CA GLU A 58 1.43 17.03 3.26
C GLU A 58 0.29 17.76 2.57
N LYS A 59 0.24 17.78 1.23
CA LYS A 59 -0.87 18.38 0.47
C LYS A 59 -2.20 17.64 0.69
N LEU A 60 -2.16 16.32 0.90
CA LEU A 60 -3.35 15.50 1.07
C LEU A 60 -3.87 15.47 2.52
N THR A 61 -2.98 15.65 3.51
CA THR A 61 -3.31 15.43 4.94
C THR A 61 -3.14 16.66 5.82
N GLY A 62 -2.35 17.63 5.37
CA GLY A 62 -1.98 18.80 6.18
C GLY A 62 -0.81 18.55 7.15
N HIS A 63 -0.23 17.33 7.18
CA HIS A 63 0.86 16.96 8.07
C HIS A 63 2.15 16.73 7.29
N SER A 64 3.26 17.26 7.77
CA SER A 64 4.55 17.32 7.06
C SER A 64 5.59 16.32 7.57
N SER A 65 5.29 15.54 8.61
CA SER A 65 6.21 14.54 9.15
C SER A 65 5.48 13.34 9.72
N PHE A 66 6.02 12.15 9.41
CA PHE A 66 5.48 10.87 9.84
C PHE A 66 6.58 9.85 10.12
N ARG A 67 6.29 8.95 11.07
CA ARG A 67 6.94 7.66 11.17
C ARG A 67 5.96 6.58 10.65
N VAL A 68 6.44 5.72 9.75
CA VAL A 68 5.70 4.56 9.26
C VAL A 68 6.45 3.29 9.66
N ASP A 69 5.75 2.35 10.26
CA ASP A 69 6.27 1.02 10.52
C ASP A 69 5.60 0.02 9.57
N LEU A 70 6.41 -0.78 8.88
CA LEU A 70 5.97 -1.80 7.93
C LEU A 70 6.16 -3.20 8.53
N THR A 71 5.34 -4.16 8.10
CA THR A 71 5.48 -5.58 8.53
C THR A 71 6.73 -6.25 7.96
N LYS A 72 7.22 -5.76 6.82
CA LYS A 72 8.46 -6.20 6.14
C LYS A 72 9.08 -5.00 5.42
N LYS A 73 10.37 -5.08 5.17
CA LYS A 73 11.12 -4.01 4.50
C LYS A 73 10.70 -3.80 3.04
N ILE A 74 10.87 -2.58 2.56
CA ILE A 74 10.83 -2.21 1.15
C ILE A 74 12.16 -1.54 0.85
N ASP A 75 12.96 -2.11 -0.04
CA ASP A 75 14.32 -1.65 -0.28
C ASP A 75 14.45 -0.75 -1.53
N GLN A 76 13.63 -0.97 -2.54
CA GLN A 76 13.79 -0.37 -3.86
C GLN A 76 12.48 0.03 -4.53
N GLY A 77 12.61 0.77 -5.63
CA GLY A 77 11.49 1.21 -6.47
C GLY A 77 10.69 2.37 -5.85
N ASP A 78 9.66 2.80 -6.58
CA ASP A 78 8.76 3.90 -6.18
C ASP A 78 7.29 3.45 -6.14
N SER A 79 7.02 2.18 -6.40
CA SER A 79 5.66 1.65 -6.46
C SER A 79 4.92 1.60 -5.11
N TRP A 80 5.62 1.88 -4.02
CA TRP A 80 5.09 2.09 -2.67
C TRP A 80 4.38 3.44 -2.50
N GLN A 81 4.57 4.39 -3.42
CA GLN A 81 4.03 5.75 -3.29
C GLN A 81 2.50 5.77 -3.27
N LEU A 82 1.84 5.04 -4.17
CA LEU A 82 0.38 4.97 -4.21
C LEU A 82 -0.21 4.34 -2.94
N PRO A 83 0.23 3.16 -2.49
CA PRO A 83 -0.24 2.61 -1.21
C PRO A 83 -0.01 3.54 -0.02
N MET A 84 1.13 4.21 0.06
CA MET A 84 1.40 5.17 1.13
C MET A 84 0.45 6.37 1.08
N ALA A 85 0.22 6.94 -0.11
CA ALA A 85 -0.72 8.06 -0.24
C ALA A 85 -2.14 7.65 0.21
N ILE A 86 -2.61 6.49 -0.22
CA ILE A 86 -3.92 5.96 0.21
C ILE A 86 -3.96 5.75 1.72
N ALA A 87 -2.94 5.13 2.30
CA ALA A 87 -2.89 4.85 3.74
C ALA A 87 -2.94 6.15 4.58
N HIS A 88 -2.20 7.18 4.19
CA HIS A 88 -2.21 8.47 4.91
C HIS A 88 -3.57 9.17 4.80
N VAL A 89 -4.22 9.11 3.64
CA VAL A 89 -5.58 9.65 3.49
C VAL A 89 -6.59 8.89 4.35
N LEU A 90 -6.49 7.56 4.41
CA LEU A 90 -7.35 6.72 5.26
C LEU A 90 -7.10 6.97 6.75
N LEU A 91 -5.83 7.15 7.15
CA LEU A 91 -5.46 7.55 8.51
C LEU A 91 -6.10 8.88 8.89
N ASN A 92 -5.96 9.89 8.03
CA ASN A 92 -6.53 11.23 8.25
C ASN A 92 -8.07 11.22 8.37
N LYS A 93 -8.71 10.19 7.80
CA LYS A 93 -10.15 9.95 7.92
C LYS A 93 -10.53 9.03 9.09
N ASN A 94 -9.58 8.55 9.88
CA ASN A 94 -9.77 7.59 10.99
C ASN A 94 -10.46 6.28 10.56
N ILE A 95 -10.12 5.77 9.35
CA ILE A 95 -10.67 4.52 8.80
C ILE A 95 -9.58 3.55 8.34
N LEU A 96 -8.31 3.82 8.66
CA LEU A 96 -7.20 2.89 8.40
C LEU A 96 -7.13 1.85 9.53
N THR A 97 -7.01 0.58 9.15
CA THR A 97 -6.70 -0.54 10.05
C THR A 97 -5.29 -1.03 9.75
N PHE A 98 -4.50 -1.17 10.79
CA PHE A 98 -3.11 -1.60 10.68
C PHE A 98 -2.98 -3.12 10.59
N SER A 99 -1.90 -3.58 9.94
CA SER A 99 -1.50 -4.98 9.85
C SER A 99 -0.57 -5.36 11.00
N SER A 100 -0.39 -6.66 11.27
CA SER A 100 0.72 -7.14 12.08
C SER A 100 1.70 -7.97 11.26
N LYS A 101 2.83 -8.32 11.87
CA LYS A 101 3.84 -9.17 11.25
C LYS A 101 3.28 -10.55 10.89
N GLU A 102 2.46 -11.11 11.76
CA GLU A 102 1.87 -12.44 11.63
C GLU A 102 0.63 -12.43 10.74
N ASN A 103 -0.09 -11.30 10.70
CA ASN A 103 -1.37 -11.24 10.00
C ASN A 103 -1.58 -9.89 9.30
N LEU A 104 -1.67 -9.92 7.99
CA LEU A 104 -1.96 -8.70 7.20
C LEU A 104 -3.38 -8.18 7.44
N ILE A 105 -4.32 -9.03 7.83
CA ILE A 105 -5.72 -8.68 8.03
C ILE A 105 -6.17 -9.20 9.39
N HIS A 106 -6.42 -8.31 10.33
CA HIS A 106 -6.86 -8.65 11.68
C HIS A 106 -8.38 -8.78 11.83
N ASP A 107 -9.13 -7.96 11.12
CA ASP A 107 -10.58 -7.89 11.26
C ASP A 107 -11.26 -8.37 9.96
N GLU A 108 -12.14 -9.36 10.09
CA GLU A 108 -12.92 -9.91 8.98
C GLU A 108 -13.95 -8.92 8.41
N LYS A 109 -14.17 -7.79 9.05
CA LYS A 109 -15.04 -6.70 8.57
C LYS A 109 -14.28 -5.60 7.81
N THR A 110 -12.97 -5.72 7.73
CA THR A 110 -12.11 -4.73 7.07
C THR A 110 -12.07 -4.97 5.55
N ASN A 111 -12.29 -3.94 4.77
CA ASN A 111 -12.05 -3.96 3.34
C ASN A 111 -10.54 -3.89 3.06
N ILE A 112 -10.09 -4.66 2.11
CA ILE A 112 -8.69 -4.72 1.71
C ILE A 112 -8.49 -3.82 0.49
N ILE A 113 -7.41 -3.02 0.49
CA ILE A 113 -6.91 -2.31 -0.68
C ILE A 113 -5.56 -2.89 -1.04
N TRP A 114 -5.51 -3.73 -2.07
CA TRP A 114 -4.28 -4.19 -2.70
C TRP A 114 -3.89 -3.17 -3.76
N THR A 115 -2.74 -2.53 -3.62
CA THR A 115 -2.39 -1.42 -4.49
C THR A 115 -0.89 -1.26 -4.66
N THR A 116 -0.50 -0.81 -5.84
CA THR A 116 0.90 -0.52 -6.20
C THR A 116 0.91 0.52 -7.32
N GLY A 117 1.78 1.51 -7.21
CA GLY A 117 1.85 2.60 -8.18
C GLY A 117 2.81 3.70 -7.76
N LYS A 118 3.30 4.44 -8.72
CA LYS A 118 4.00 5.70 -8.49
C LYS A 118 3.02 6.85 -8.66
N ILE A 119 3.20 7.93 -7.90
CA ILE A 119 2.37 9.14 -8.00
C ILE A 119 3.26 10.33 -8.38
N THR A 120 2.80 11.10 -9.35
CA THR A 120 3.43 12.37 -9.72
C THR A 120 2.95 13.52 -8.83
N SER A 121 3.66 14.66 -8.87
CA SER A 121 3.31 15.86 -8.07
C SER A 121 1.93 16.45 -8.36
N ASN A 122 1.35 16.13 -9.52
CA ASN A 122 -0.02 16.50 -9.92
C ASN A 122 -1.04 15.37 -9.67
N LEU A 123 -0.70 14.42 -8.80
CA LEU A 123 -1.54 13.29 -8.37
C LEU A 123 -1.90 12.30 -9.48
N LYS A 124 -1.17 12.29 -10.60
CA LYS A 124 -1.37 11.28 -11.64
C LYS A 124 -0.68 9.97 -11.21
N ILE A 125 -1.43 8.87 -11.26
CA ILE A 125 -0.89 7.52 -11.01
C ILE A 125 -0.18 7.06 -12.27
N GLN A 126 1.08 6.64 -12.12
CA GLN A 126 1.91 6.10 -13.21
C GLN A 126 1.92 4.57 -13.19
N PRO A 127 2.07 3.93 -14.36
CA PRO A 127 2.19 2.49 -14.47
C PRO A 127 3.42 1.97 -13.75
N ILE A 128 3.38 0.70 -13.40
CA ILE A 128 4.48 -0.01 -12.75
C ILE A 128 4.95 -1.17 -13.62
N SER A 129 6.20 -1.58 -13.40
CA SER A 129 6.76 -2.81 -13.93
C SER A 129 6.52 -4.00 -12.98
N TYR A 130 6.68 -5.21 -13.51
CA TYR A 130 6.60 -6.47 -12.74
C TYR A 130 5.23 -6.72 -12.08
N LEU A 131 4.13 -6.25 -12.69
CA LEU A 131 2.79 -6.44 -12.16
C LEU A 131 2.43 -7.92 -12.04
N GLU A 132 2.76 -8.73 -13.05
CA GLU A 132 2.53 -10.19 -13.03
C GLU A 132 3.24 -10.87 -11.85
N GLN A 133 4.51 -10.55 -11.59
CA GLN A 133 5.26 -11.11 -10.47
C GLN A 133 4.66 -10.71 -9.11
N LYS A 134 4.28 -9.45 -8.95
CA LYS A 134 3.59 -8.96 -7.74
C LYS A 134 2.26 -9.66 -7.52
N PHE A 135 1.52 -9.89 -8.59
CA PHE A 135 0.25 -10.62 -8.54
C PHE A 135 0.48 -12.09 -8.16
N GLN A 136 1.46 -12.78 -8.77
CA GLN A 136 1.79 -14.17 -8.44
C GLN A 136 2.12 -14.33 -6.96
N ASN A 137 2.93 -13.42 -6.38
CA ASN A 137 3.25 -13.43 -4.95
C ASN A 137 2.04 -13.11 -4.05
N SER A 138 0.93 -12.64 -4.62
CA SER A 138 -0.30 -12.32 -3.90
C SER A 138 -1.38 -13.40 -4.01
N ILE A 139 -1.19 -14.45 -4.82
CA ILE A 139 -2.21 -15.46 -5.12
C ILE A 139 -2.78 -16.12 -3.87
N GLU A 140 -1.92 -16.58 -2.97
CA GLU A 140 -2.36 -17.26 -1.74
C GLU A 140 -3.10 -16.29 -0.80
N PHE A 141 -2.70 -15.04 -0.77
CA PHE A 141 -3.41 -13.99 -0.06
C PHE A 141 -4.82 -13.76 -0.65
N PHE A 142 -4.96 -13.65 -1.96
CA PHE A 142 -6.26 -13.52 -2.62
C PHE A 142 -7.16 -14.72 -2.36
N LYS A 143 -6.64 -15.95 -2.50
CA LYS A 143 -7.39 -17.17 -2.21
C LYS A 143 -7.87 -17.22 -0.75
N SER A 144 -7.00 -16.86 0.20
CA SER A 144 -7.35 -16.80 1.62
C SER A 144 -8.42 -15.75 1.89
N SER A 145 -8.28 -14.56 1.31
CA SER A 145 -9.26 -13.47 1.44
C SER A 145 -10.63 -13.87 0.91
N LEU A 146 -10.68 -14.51 -0.27
CA LEU A 146 -11.92 -15.00 -0.87
C LEU A 146 -12.60 -16.08 -0.02
N LYS A 147 -11.82 -17.01 0.56
CA LYS A 147 -12.35 -18.04 1.48
C LYS A 147 -13.00 -17.43 2.72
N LYS A 148 -12.51 -16.28 3.17
CA LYS A 148 -13.05 -15.53 4.31
C LYS A 148 -14.15 -14.53 3.91
N ASN A 149 -14.57 -14.50 2.64
CA ASN A 149 -15.52 -13.54 2.08
C ASN A 149 -15.11 -12.08 2.27
N LEU A 150 -13.81 -11.78 2.26
CA LEU A 150 -13.29 -10.43 2.38
C LEU A 150 -13.32 -9.72 1.03
N LEU A 151 -13.74 -8.46 1.04
CA LEU A 151 -13.71 -7.62 -0.16
C LEU A 151 -12.28 -7.11 -0.41
N VAL A 152 -11.72 -7.48 -1.55
CA VAL A 152 -10.41 -6.99 -2.00
C VAL A 152 -10.59 -6.02 -3.16
N ASN A 153 -10.27 -4.75 -2.91
CA ASN A 153 -10.23 -3.71 -3.92
C ASN A 153 -8.82 -3.64 -4.51
N ILE A 154 -8.71 -3.72 -5.82
CA ILE A 154 -7.44 -3.59 -6.53
C ILE A 154 -7.36 -2.21 -7.16
N VAL A 155 -6.33 -1.43 -6.79
CA VAL A 155 -6.13 -0.07 -7.27
C VAL A 155 -4.78 0.03 -7.99
N LEU A 156 -4.84 0.36 -9.27
CA LEU A 156 -3.68 0.43 -10.17
C LEU A 156 -3.77 1.65 -11.10
N SER A 157 -2.69 1.95 -11.81
CA SER A 157 -2.75 2.87 -12.95
C SER A 157 -3.64 2.31 -14.06
N SER A 158 -4.44 3.15 -14.71
CA SER A 158 -5.20 2.76 -15.91
C SER A 158 -4.30 2.24 -17.03
N GLU A 159 -3.05 2.66 -17.09
CA GLU A 159 -2.08 2.18 -18.07
C GLU A 159 -1.66 0.72 -17.84
N ASN A 160 -1.86 0.16 -16.64
CA ASN A 160 -1.67 -1.26 -16.34
C ASN A 160 -2.92 -2.12 -16.59
N GLU A 161 -4.04 -1.54 -17.04
CA GLU A 161 -5.33 -2.25 -17.15
C GLU A 161 -5.26 -3.46 -18.09
N VAL A 162 -4.64 -3.30 -19.26
CA VAL A 162 -4.51 -4.39 -20.25
C VAL A 162 -3.67 -5.54 -19.71
N GLU A 163 -2.51 -5.22 -19.11
CA GLU A 163 -1.66 -6.21 -18.46
C GLU A 163 -2.41 -6.94 -17.35
N PHE A 164 -3.11 -6.19 -16.50
CA PHE A 164 -3.87 -6.75 -15.39
C PHE A 164 -4.99 -7.68 -15.86
N LYS A 165 -5.78 -7.30 -16.89
CA LYS A 165 -6.82 -8.16 -17.48
C LYS A 165 -6.23 -9.48 -18.01
N ASN A 166 -5.06 -9.42 -18.64
CA ASN A 166 -4.36 -10.62 -19.11
C ASN A 166 -3.91 -11.52 -17.94
N ILE A 167 -3.46 -10.94 -16.83
CA ILE A 167 -3.09 -11.69 -15.62
C ILE A 167 -4.34 -12.38 -15.04
N ILE A 168 -5.44 -11.67 -14.90
CA ILE A 168 -6.70 -12.20 -14.35
C ILE A 168 -7.23 -13.34 -15.21
N SER A 169 -7.23 -13.20 -16.54
CA SER A 169 -7.74 -14.25 -17.45
C SER A 169 -7.00 -15.59 -17.33
N LYS A 170 -5.73 -15.56 -16.93
CA LYS A 170 -4.93 -16.76 -16.65
C LYS A 170 -5.23 -17.40 -15.28
N ASN A 171 -5.99 -16.70 -14.41
CA ASN A 171 -6.25 -17.10 -13.03
C ASN A 171 -7.75 -17.25 -12.78
N SER A 172 -8.32 -18.41 -13.12
CA SER A 172 -9.78 -18.68 -13.10
C SER A 172 -10.46 -18.37 -11.78
N PHE A 173 -9.79 -18.51 -10.62
CA PHE A 173 -10.36 -18.18 -9.32
C PHE A 173 -10.66 -16.68 -9.17
N MET A 174 -9.86 -15.81 -9.80
CA MET A 174 -10.06 -14.36 -9.77
C MET A 174 -11.17 -13.92 -10.73
N THR A 175 -11.31 -14.57 -11.88
CA THR A 175 -12.39 -14.30 -12.84
C THR A 175 -13.76 -14.46 -12.18
N ASN A 176 -13.92 -15.50 -11.36
CA ASN A 176 -15.15 -15.74 -10.62
C ASN A 176 -15.38 -14.74 -9.45
N ALA A 177 -14.34 -14.10 -8.94
CA ALA A 177 -14.43 -13.14 -7.86
C ALA A 177 -14.77 -11.72 -8.34
N ILE A 178 -14.31 -11.34 -9.52
CA ILE A 178 -14.54 -9.99 -10.10
C ILE A 178 -15.96 -9.87 -10.70
N ASN A 179 -16.55 -11.00 -11.11
CA ASN A 179 -17.89 -11.06 -11.71
C ASN A 179 -19.03 -11.19 -10.67
N LYS A 180 -18.76 -11.11 -9.39
CA LYS A 180 -19.73 -11.06 -8.29
C LYS A 180 -19.83 -9.67 -7.69
#